data_71fd411168077c261c4f7d6f93bc2e2f
#
_entry.id   71fd411168077c261c4f7d6f93bc2e2f
#
_cell.length_a   1.000
_cell.length_b   1.000
_cell.length_c   1.000
_cell.angle_alpha   90.00
_cell.angle_beta   90.00
_cell.angle_gamma   90.00
#
_symmetry.space_group_name_H-M   'P 1'
#
loop_
_entity.id
_entity.type
_entity.pdbx_description
1 polymer ?
#
loop_
_entity_poly.entity_id
_entity_poly.type
_entity_poly.pdbx_seq_one_letter_code
_entity_poly.pdbx_strand_id
1 'polypeptide(L)'
;VTNDIRALFAVTAVLVGSVVAQDAQAQSKPRAPLTFRDSSVRHYKLTARASRIDPRVKAHPEIDFLIESKTGQPADVQQAAVDTRVAPRGKLVIWLMGHNEALFDRLNSYGLHAIRVHYANRWFSICCRENPVGEHCRGNIRLEAATGHDFSDDIQIPKPDGMMERAYQFVKWLARENPQAGWNYFLTGDGQGLRWDDVIMSGSSHGSTTAARFAKFQKVSRVVALCGPRDHLQSWQSLPSATPENRYFGFSHVLDGGWVGDHYCRSWELIGMHKFGPIVNVDKVQAPYGNTRRLITDFDVKGDARRAHSSVVPGSRAKKDATTGAYLHEDVWRYLYTQPVDVAGKAVPTSDACNKNQRQ
;
A
#
# COMPACT_ATOMS: atom_id res chain seq x y z
N VAL A 1 20.57 77.08 23.63
CA VAL A 1 20.52 76.88 22.17
C VAL A 1 20.41 75.35 21.99
N THR A 2 19.21 74.88 21.88
CA THR A 2 18.84 73.48 21.66
C THR A 2 18.40 73.31 20.22
N ASN A 3 19.08 72.48 19.42
CA ASN A 3 18.65 72.11 18.09
C ASN A 3 18.04 70.70 18.14
N ASP A 4 16.74 70.65 17.94
CA ASP A 4 15.97 69.43 17.66
C ASP A 4 16.11 69.05 16.20
N ILE A 5 16.69 67.88 15.92
CA ILE A 5 16.67 67.23 14.62
C ILE A 5 15.63 66.11 14.66
N ARG A 6 14.48 66.33 14.05
CA ARG A 6 13.49 65.29 13.79
C ARG A 6 13.89 64.50 12.53
N ALA A 7 14.25 63.25 12.73
CA ALA A 7 14.45 62.28 11.66
C ALA A 7 13.10 61.71 11.18
N LEU A 8 12.75 61.96 9.93
CA LEU A 8 11.61 61.35 9.24
C LEU A 8 12.00 59.95 8.79
N PHE A 9 11.38 58.92 9.34
CA PHE A 9 11.47 57.57 8.79
C PHE A 9 10.36 57.38 7.77
N ALA A 10 10.72 57.29 6.49
CA ALA A 10 9.84 56.88 5.43
C ALA A 10 9.74 55.35 5.43
N VAL A 11 8.56 54.80 5.78
CA VAL A 11 8.25 53.36 5.70
C VAL A 11 7.81 53.08 4.27
N THR A 12 8.69 52.44 3.51
CA THR A 12 8.33 51.92 2.16
C THR A 12 7.67 50.55 2.34
N ALA A 13 6.37 50.50 2.20
CA ALA A 13 5.62 49.25 2.14
C ALA A 13 5.88 48.56 0.80
N VAL A 14 6.63 47.46 0.81
CA VAL A 14 6.79 46.56 -0.32
C VAL A 14 5.59 45.61 -0.34
N LEU A 15 4.66 45.84 -1.22
CA LEU A 15 3.57 44.91 -1.56
C LEU A 15 4.18 43.72 -2.32
N VAL A 16 4.44 42.62 -1.58
CA VAL A 16 4.72 41.30 -2.19
C VAL A 16 3.38 40.73 -2.67
N GLY A 17 3.09 40.92 -3.93
CA GLY A 17 1.96 40.26 -4.59
C GLY A 17 2.21 38.74 -4.68
N SER A 18 1.53 37.97 -3.84
CA SER A 18 1.48 36.51 -3.96
C SER A 18 0.72 36.15 -5.24
N VAL A 19 1.44 35.83 -6.31
CA VAL A 19 0.86 35.16 -7.48
C VAL A 19 0.55 33.74 -7.06
N VAL A 20 -0.68 33.49 -6.64
CA VAL A 20 -1.23 32.15 -6.51
C VAL A 20 -1.41 31.64 -7.93
N ALA A 21 -0.47 30.85 -8.41
CA ALA A 21 -0.66 30.07 -9.62
C ALA A 21 -1.81 29.08 -9.36
N GLN A 22 -2.98 29.40 -9.85
CA GLN A 22 -4.07 28.43 -10.01
C GLN A 22 -3.64 27.47 -11.12
N ASP A 23 -3.05 26.34 -10.71
CA ASP A 23 -2.97 25.18 -11.58
C ASP A 23 -4.40 24.76 -11.92
N ALA A 24 -4.88 25.23 -13.06
CA ALA A 24 -6.09 24.73 -13.70
C ALA A 24 -5.84 23.23 -13.96
N GLN A 25 -6.38 22.38 -13.08
CA GLN A 25 -6.46 20.95 -13.33
C GLN A 25 -7.24 20.78 -14.63
N ALA A 26 -6.52 20.61 -15.73
CA ALA A 26 -7.10 20.17 -16.99
C ALA A 26 -7.83 18.85 -16.69
N GLN A 27 -9.16 18.89 -16.68
CA GLN A 27 -10.00 17.70 -16.57
C GLN A 27 -9.64 16.81 -17.76
N SER A 28 -8.79 15.82 -17.51
CA SER A 28 -8.43 14.84 -18.52
C SER A 28 -9.70 14.14 -18.98
N LYS A 29 -9.92 14.10 -20.29
CA LYS A 29 -11.06 13.37 -20.89
C LYS A 29 -11.15 11.99 -20.27
N PRO A 30 -12.38 11.50 -19.99
CA PRO A 30 -12.58 10.14 -19.49
C PRO A 30 -11.86 9.14 -20.39
N ARG A 31 -11.00 8.35 -19.81
CA ARG A 31 -10.24 7.34 -20.55
C ARG A 31 -11.15 6.18 -20.92
N ALA A 32 -10.93 5.59 -22.09
CA ALA A 32 -11.61 4.36 -22.48
C ALA A 32 -11.35 3.25 -21.47
N PRO A 33 -12.35 2.45 -21.11
CA PRO A 33 -12.17 1.30 -20.24
C PRO A 33 -11.10 0.34 -20.78
N LEU A 34 -10.38 -0.34 -19.87
CA LEU A 34 -9.47 -1.40 -20.26
C LEU A 34 -10.25 -2.53 -20.94
N THR A 35 -9.75 -2.99 -22.07
CA THR A 35 -10.24 -4.19 -22.75
C THR A 35 -9.04 -5.07 -23.11
N PHE A 36 -9.23 -6.38 -23.03
CA PHE A 36 -8.21 -7.32 -23.47
C PHE A 36 -8.23 -7.50 -24.99
N ARG A 37 -7.06 -7.67 -25.59
CA ARG A 37 -6.90 -8.01 -27.01
C ARG A 37 -6.41 -9.46 -27.15
N ASP A 38 -6.90 -10.33 -26.30
CA ASP A 38 -6.48 -11.72 -26.22
C ASP A 38 -7.41 -12.62 -27.03
N SER A 39 -6.93 -13.18 -28.12
CA SER A 39 -7.65 -14.17 -28.92
C SER A 39 -7.63 -15.58 -28.30
N SER A 40 -6.79 -15.79 -27.28
CA SER A 40 -6.60 -17.05 -26.56
C SER A 40 -6.72 -16.81 -25.06
N VAL A 41 -7.91 -16.41 -24.64
CA VAL A 41 -8.19 -16.01 -23.24
C VAL A 41 -7.76 -17.08 -22.23
N ARG A 42 -6.97 -16.67 -21.23
CA ARG A 42 -6.44 -17.56 -20.19
C ARG A 42 -5.95 -16.81 -18.98
N HIS A 43 -5.60 -17.56 -17.94
CA HIS A 43 -4.89 -17.04 -16.79
C HIS A 43 -3.39 -17.02 -17.07
N TYR A 44 -2.81 -15.82 -17.14
CA TYR A 44 -1.38 -15.61 -17.33
C TYR A 44 -0.68 -15.48 -15.99
N LYS A 45 0.43 -16.19 -15.81
CA LYS A 45 1.36 -16.06 -14.68
C LYS A 45 2.75 -15.83 -15.28
N LEU A 46 3.36 -14.68 -14.96
CA LEU A 46 4.63 -14.26 -15.52
C LEU A 46 5.62 -14.02 -14.38
N THR A 47 6.88 -14.36 -14.66
CA THR A 47 7.96 -14.21 -13.69
C THR A 47 9.19 -13.67 -14.42
N ALA A 48 9.85 -12.67 -13.80
CA ALA A 48 11.12 -12.15 -14.30
C ALA A 48 12.01 -11.67 -13.16
N ARG A 49 13.31 -11.60 -13.40
CA ARG A 49 14.27 -11.02 -12.46
C ARG A 49 14.34 -9.50 -12.67
N ALA A 50 14.36 -8.75 -11.56
CA ALA A 50 14.50 -7.28 -11.60
C ALA A 50 15.78 -6.86 -12.33
N SER A 51 16.91 -7.54 -12.06
CA SER A 51 18.21 -7.29 -12.68
C SER A 51 18.28 -7.58 -14.18
N ARG A 52 17.40 -8.46 -14.70
CA ARG A 52 17.28 -8.71 -16.14
C ARG A 52 16.39 -7.70 -16.85
N ILE A 53 15.45 -7.10 -16.13
CA ILE A 53 14.55 -6.07 -16.65
C ILE A 53 15.26 -4.73 -16.71
N ASP A 54 15.98 -4.39 -15.64
CA ASP A 54 16.70 -3.11 -15.51
C ASP A 54 18.14 -3.37 -15.03
N PRO A 55 19.16 -3.16 -15.88
CA PRO A 55 20.56 -3.40 -15.54
C PRO A 55 21.12 -2.41 -14.49
N ARG A 56 20.38 -1.34 -14.16
CA ARG A 56 20.76 -0.38 -13.12
C ARG A 56 20.54 -0.91 -11.70
N VAL A 57 19.78 -2.00 -11.57
CA VAL A 57 19.42 -2.63 -10.29
C VAL A 57 20.67 -3.14 -9.56
N LYS A 58 20.78 -2.82 -8.26
CA LYS A 58 21.91 -3.24 -7.41
C LYS A 58 21.42 -3.99 -6.18
N ALA A 59 22.33 -4.74 -5.56
CA ALA A 59 22.14 -5.31 -4.24
C ALA A 59 22.57 -4.30 -3.17
N HIS A 60 21.90 -4.37 -2.01
CA HIS A 60 22.22 -3.61 -0.81
C HIS A 60 22.37 -4.61 0.37
N PRO A 61 23.53 -5.28 0.46
CA PRO A 61 23.76 -6.38 1.43
C PRO A 61 23.64 -5.92 2.88
N GLU A 62 23.94 -4.67 3.16
CA GLU A 62 23.88 -4.03 4.50
C GLU A 62 22.46 -4.07 5.10
N ILE A 63 21.41 -4.16 4.25
CA ILE A 63 20.02 -4.29 4.67
C ILE A 63 19.37 -5.59 4.17
N ASP A 64 20.18 -6.61 3.83
CA ASP A 64 19.74 -7.92 3.32
C ASP A 64 18.83 -7.81 2.06
N PHE A 65 19.08 -6.80 1.23
CA PHE A 65 18.39 -6.60 -0.03
C PHE A 65 19.26 -7.10 -1.19
N LEU A 66 19.09 -8.37 -1.55
CA LEU A 66 20.00 -9.13 -2.39
C LEU A 66 19.38 -9.41 -3.77
N ILE A 67 20.23 -9.46 -4.79
CA ILE A 67 19.89 -9.95 -6.15
C ILE A 67 20.04 -11.48 -6.21
N GLU A 68 21.05 -12.00 -5.52
CA GLU A 68 21.30 -13.43 -5.36
C GLU A 68 21.27 -13.77 -3.87
N SER A 69 20.65 -14.88 -3.51
CA SER A 69 20.71 -15.41 -2.15
C SER A 69 22.09 -15.91 -1.80
N LYS A 70 22.34 -16.17 -0.52
CA LYS A 70 23.60 -16.77 -0.03
C LYS A 70 23.90 -18.15 -0.67
N THR A 71 22.87 -18.80 -1.22
CA THR A 71 22.99 -20.10 -1.88
C THR A 71 23.04 -19.98 -3.41
N GLY A 72 23.22 -18.78 -3.96
CA GLY A 72 23.28 -18.53 -5.41
C GLY A 72 21.93 -18.56 -6.13
N GLN A 73 20.82 -18.68 -5.40
CA GLN A 73 19.49 -18.65 -6.02
C GLN A 73 19.02 -17.21 -6.26
N PRO A 74 18.28 -16.94 -7.36
CA PRO A 74 17.73 -15.62 -7.62
C PRO A 74 16.87 -15.12 -6.46
N ALA A 75 17.20 -13.95 -5.90
CA ALA A 75 16.44 -13.29 -4.84
C ALA A 75 15.55 -12.15 -5.37
N ASP A 76 15.88 -11.61 -6.54
CA ASP A 76 15.24 -10.44 -7.17
C ASP A 76 14.06 -10.80 -8.11
N VAL A 77 13.43 -11.94 -7.85
CA VAL A 77 12.31 -12.43 -8.67
C VAL A 77 11.08 -11.55 -8.46
N GLN A 78 10.44 -11.16 -9.56
CA GLN A 78 9.17 -10.43 -9.61
C GLN A 78 8.11 -11.31 -10.27
N GLN A 79 6.86 -11.22 -9.81
CA GLN A 79 5.76 -12.04 -10.31
C GLN A 79 4.58 -11.14 -10.73
N ALA A 80 3.89 -11.57 -11.78
CA ALA A 80 2.68 -10.94 -12.26
C ALA A 80 1.63 -11.99 -12.61
N ALA A 81 0.36 -11.63 -12.45
CA ALA A 81 -0.73 -12.47 -12.92
C ALA A 81 -1.92 -11.61 -13.37
N VAL A 82 -2.64 -12.14 -14.37
CA VAL A 82 -3.89 -11.58 -14.90
C VAL A 82 -4.71 -12.68 -15.55
N ASP A 83 -6.03 -12.65 -15.38
CA ASP A 83 -6.94 -13.59 -16.03
C ASP A 83 -7.75 -12.86 -17.11
N THR A 84 -7.43 -13.11 -18.38
CA THR A 84 -8.11 -12.47 -19.51
C THR A 84 -9.47 -13.06 -19.83
N ARG A 85 -9.88 -14.14 -19.13
CA ARG A 85 -11.24 -14.70 -19.17
C ARG A 85 -12.24 -13.86 -18.36
N VAL A 86 -11.74 -13.02 -17.45
CA VAL A 86 -12.53 -12.19 -16.54
C VAL A 86 -12.49 -10.73 -17.01
N ALA A 87 -13.65 -10.08 -17.07
CA ALA A 87 -13.72 -8.68 -17.48
C ALA A 87 -12.84 -7.78 -16.60
N PRO A 88 -11.94 -6.96 -17.20
CA PRO A 88 -10.97 -6.19 -16.45
C PRO A 88 -11.61 -4.99 -15.75
N ARG A 89 -11.18 -4.70 -14.52
CA ARG A 89 -11.60 -3.52 -13.76
C ARG A 89 -10.68 -2.29 -13.95
N GLY A 90 -9.65 -2.39 -14.78
CA GLY A 90 -8.71 -1.30 -15.01
C GLY A 90 -7.91 -0.90 -13.76
N LYS A 91 -7.66 -1.84 -12.84
CA LYS A 91 -6.87 -1.62 -11.64
C LYS A 91 -5.75 -2.64 -11.52
N LEU A 92 -4.57 -2.13 -11.10
CA LEU A 92 -3.36 -2.90 -10.85
C LEU A 92 -3.10 -2.98 -9.34
N VAL A 93 -3.02 -4.17 -8.80
CA VAL A 93 -2.60 -4.40 -7.42
C VAL A 93 -1.09 -4.58 -7.36
N ILE A 94 -0.40 -3.75 -6.58
CA ILE A 94 1.00 -3.96 -6.19
C ILE A 94 1.00 -4.56 -4.78
N TRP A 95 1.44 -5.81 -4.69
CA TRP A 95 1.52 -6.57 -3.46
C TRP A 95 2.91 -6.47 -2.81
N LEU A 96 2.96 -5.95 -1.58
CA LEU A 96 4.20 -5.68 -0.85
C LEU A 96 4.46 -6.73 0.24
N MET A 97 4.65 -7.97 -0.17
CA MET A 97 5.16 -9.09 0.65
C MET A 97 5.73 -10.18 -0.25
N GLY A 98 6.05 -11.34 0.33
CA GLY A 98 6.38 -12.53 -0.45
C GLY A 98 5.24 -12.88 -1.43
N HIS A 99 5.58 -13.54 -2.54
CA HIS A 99 4.57 -13.98 -3.51
C HIS A 99 3.50 -14.83 -2.83
N ASN A 100 2.24 -14.56 -3.17
CA ASN A 100 1.09 -15.31 -2.68
C ASN A 100 0.16 -15.67 -3.84
N GLU A 101 0.31 -16.87 -4.35
CA GLU A 101 -0.45 -17.36 -5.49
C GLU A 101 -1.96 -17.37 -5.21
N ALA A 102 -2.37 -17.83 -4.02
CA ALA A 102 -3.78 -17.87 -3.64
C ALA A 102 -4.43 -16.48 -3.62
N LEU A 103 -3.70 -15.45 -3.20
CA LEU A 103 -4.15 -14.05 -3.30
C LEU A 103 -4.24 -13.61 -4.77
N PHE A 104 -3.23 -13.90 -5.57
CA PHE A 104 -3.20 -13.49 -6.98
C PHE A 104 -4.36 -14.12 -7.76
N ASP A 105 -4.64 -15.40 -7.53
CA ASP A 105 -5.79 -16.08 -8.13
C ASP A 105 -7.12 -15.40 -7.76
N ARG A 106 -7.28 -14.94 -6.49
CA ARG A 106 -8.47 -14.17 -6.06
C ARG A 106 -8.54 -12.82 -6.76
N LEU A 107 -7.45 -12.05 -6.73
CA LEU A 107 -7.40 -10.74 -7.39
C LEU A 107 -7.75 -10.82 -8.88
N ASN A 108 -7.21 -11.81 -9.57
CA ASN A 108 -7.49 -12.04 -10.99
C ASN A 108 -8.94 -12.46 -11.22
N SER A 109 -9.54 -13.27 -10.34
CA SER A 109 -10.97 -13.64 -10.42
C SER A 109 -11.90 -12.42 -10.18
N TYR A 110 -11.40 -11.35 -9.57
CA TYR A 110 -12.11 -10.08 -9.42
C TYR A 110 -11.88 -9.12 -10.61
N GLY A 111 -11.16 -9.52 -11.64
CA GLY A 111 -10.81 -8.70 -12.80
C GLY A 111 -9.68 -7.70 -12.55
N LEU A 112 -8.84 -7.95 -11.57
CA LEU A 112 -7.69 -7.10 -11.24
C LEU A 112 -6.40 -7.70 -11.81
N HIS A 113 -5.49 -6.83 -12.27
CA HIS A 113 -4.11 -7.23 -12.52
C HIS A 113 -3.36 -7.24 -11.19
N ALA A 114 -2.41 -8.16 -11.03
CA ALA A 114 -1.61 -8.25 -9.81
C ALA A 114 -0.13 -8.38 -10.14
N ILE A 115 0.71 -7.61 -9.44
CA ILE A 115 2.17 -7.75 -9.48
C ILE A 115 2.74 -7.79 -8.06
N ARG A 116 3.83 -8.49 -7.91
CA ARG A 116 4.73 -8.44 -6.76
C ARG A 116 6.10 -8.03 -7.27
N VAL A 117 6.63 -6.95 -6.74
CA VAL A 117 7.97 -6.47 -7.08
C VAL A 117 8.98 -6.80 -5.97
N HIS A 118 10.21 -6.98 -6.37
CA HIS A 118 11.32 -7.06 -5.44
C HIS A 118 11.72 -5.65 -5.01
N TYR A 119 11.66 -5.36 -3.70
CA TYR A 119 12.04 -4.07 -3.13
C TYR A 119 12.66 -4.26 -1.75
N ALA A 120 13.35 -3.25 -1.24
CA ALA A 120 14.01 -3.28 0.06
C ALA A 120 12.98 -3.38 1.19
N ASN A 121 12.78 -4.58 1.76
CA ASN A 121 11.81 -4.82 2.83
C ASN A 121 12.41 -5.58 4.03
N ARG A 122 13.70 -5.96 3.99
CA ARG A 122 14.36 -6.71 5.08
C ARG A 122 15.04 -5.81 6.11
N TRP A 123 15.23 -4.55 5.81
CA TRP A 123 15.80 -3.55 6.72
C TRP A 123 15.14 -3.58 8.11
N PHE A 124 13.87 -3.97 8.22
CA PHE A 124 13.10 -3.99 9.46
C PHE A 124 13.75 -4.82 10.58
N SER A 125 14.53 -5.84 10.25
CA SER A 125 15.29 -6.64 11.20
C SER A 125 16.66 -6.05 11.55
N ILE A 126 17.08 -4.98 10.90
CA ILE A 126 18.43 -4.39 10.98
C ILE A 126 18.37 -2.97 11.52
N CYS A 127 17.55 -2.11 10.94
CA CYS A 127 17.43 -0.69 11.27
C CYS A 127 16.41 -0.42 12.38
N CYS A 128 16.42 0.80 12.94
CA CYS A 128 15.49 1.26 13.98
C CYS A 128 15.46 0.31 15.20
N ARG A 129 16.63 -0.03 15.72
CA ARG A 129 16.80 -0.99 16.82
C ARG A 129 16.96 -0.33 18.19
N GLU A 130 17.13 0.97 18.21
CA GLU A 130 17.21 1.79 19.43
C GLU A 130 15.92 1.64 20.26
N ASN A 131 16.03 1.87 21.56
CA ASN A 131 14.89 1.84 22.46
C ASN A 131 14.92 3.11 23.36
N PRO A 132 13.96 4.02 23.19
CA PRO A 132 12.83 3.97 22.25
C PRO A 132 13.23 4.12 20.78
N VAL A 133 12.46 3.55 19.87
CA VAL A 133 12.66 3.73 18.43
C VAL A 133 12.41 5.19 18.06
N GLY A 134 13.33 5.80 17.29
CA GLY A 134 13.18 7.16 16.79
C GLY A 134 11.86 7.36 16.05
N GLU A 135 11.16 8.45 16.34
CA GLU A 135 9.78 8.71 15.87
C GLU A 135 9.63 8.66 14.34
N HIS A 136 10.67 9.05 13.61
CA HIS A 136 10.65 9.12 12.14
C HIS A 136 11.34 7.95 11.45
N CYS A 137 12.13 7.15 12.18
CA CYS A 137 13.01 6.13 11.61
C CYS A 137 12.27 5.21 10.64
N ARG A 138 11.30 4.45 11.12
CA ARG A 138 10.59 3.45 10.27
C ARG A 138 9.81 4.09 9.14
N GLY A 139 9.18 5.24 9.39
CA GLY A 139 8.41 5.95 8.37
C GLY A 139 9.27 6.46 7.22
N ASN A 140 10.45 6.98 7.51
CA ASN A 140 11.40 7.49 6.53
C ASN A 140 12.00 6.36 5.70
N ILE A 141 12.48 5.29 6.36
CA ILE A 141 13.01 4.11 5.64
C ILE A 141 11.96 3.50 4.71
N ARG A 142 10.68 3.38 5.14
CA ARG A 142 9.61 2.88 4.26
C ARG A 142 9.44 3.74 3.02
N LEU A 143 9.54 5.05 3.20
CA LEU A 143 9.35 5.96 2.09
C LEU A 143 10.54 5.91 1.13
N GLU A 144 11.77 5.86 1.64
CA GLU A 144 12.97 5.69 0.82
C GLU A 144 12.97 4.37 0.06
N ALA A 145 12.72 3.25 0.73
CA ALA A 145 12.60 1.94 0.10
C ALA A 145 11.49 1.88 -0.98
N ALA A 146 10.46 2.70 -0.83
CA ALA A 146 9.40 2.78 -1.83
C ALA A 146 9.74 3.71 -2.99
N THR A 147 10.37 4.84 -2.77
CA THR A 147 10.54 5.90 -3.78
C THR A 147 11.94 5.91 -4.42
N GLY A 148 12.96 5.48 -3.69
CA GLY A 148 14.37 5.66 -4.07
C GLY A 148 14.84 7.11 -3.93
N HIS A 149 14.18 7.91 -3.10
CA HIS A 149 14.60 9.25 -2.72
C HIS A 149 15.16 9.21 -1.30
N ASP A 150 16.12 10.06 -1.02
CA ASP A 150 16.79 10.19 0.27
C ASP A 150 15.82 10.77 1.33
N PHE A 151 15.33 9.92 2.21
CA PHE A 151 14.46 10.25 3.32
C PHE A 151 15.02 9.80 4.68
N SER A 152 16.05 8.97 4.69
CA SER A 152 16.56 8.33 5.90
C SER A 152 18.08 8.24 5.89
N ASP A 153 18.68 8.59 7.03
CA ASP A 153 20.13 8.42 7.23
C ASP A 153 20.52 6.95 7.47
N ASP A 154 19.53 6.05 7.71
CA ASP A 154 19.79 4.65 8.06
C ASP A 154 19.98 3.73 6.85
N ILE A 155 19.53 4.14 5.67
CA ILE A 155 19.64 3.36 4.42
C ILE A 155 19.94 4.29 3.24
N GLN A 156 20.42 3.70 2.14
CA GLN A 156 20.57 4.41 0.87
C GLN A 156 20.02 3.54 -0.26
N ILE A 157 18.79 3.82 -0.68
CA ILE A 157 18.14 3.11 -1.79
C ILE A 157 17.97 4.08 -2.95
N PRO A 158 18.81 3.98 -4.01
CA PRO A 158 18.67 4.85 -5.18
C PRO A 158 17.41 4.49 -5.98
N LYS A 159 16.96 5.42 -6.81
CA LYS A 159 15.73 5.31 -7.60
C LYS A 159 15.55 3.97 -8.33
N PRO A 160 16.55 3.37 -9.01
CA PRO A 160 16.38 2.08 -9.69
C PRO A 160 16.01 0.91 -8.77
N ASP A 161 16.35 1.03 -7.48
CA ASP A 161 16.10 0.00 -6.48
C ASP A 161 14.85 0.26 -5.64
N GLY A 162 14.27 1.46 -5.74
CA GLY A 162 13.00 1.82 -5.13
C GLY A 162 11.82 1.06 -5.74
N MET A 163 10.82 0.75 -4.93
CA MET A 163 9.61 0.01 -5.32
C MET A 163 8.91 0.66 -6.53
N MET A 164 8.83 1.99 -6.56
CA MET A 164 8.17 2.74 -7.65
C MET A 164 8.79 2.46 -9.00
N GLU A 165 10.11 2.61 -9.09
CA GLU A 165 10.83 2.41 -10.35
C GLU A 165 10.78 0.93 -10.75
N ARG A 166 10.95 0.01 -9.80
CA ARG A 166 10.85 -1.42 -10.08
C ARG A 166 9.46 -1.83 -10.58
N ALA A 167 8.40 -1.28 -10.00
CA ALA A 167 7.04 -1.52 -10.48
C ALA A 167 6.83 -0.97 -11.89
N TYR A 168 7.32 0.23 -12.16
CA TYR A 168 7.24 0.84 -13.49
C TYR A 168 7.99 0.02 -14.54
N GLN A 169 9.26 -0.32 -14.29
CA GLN A 169 10.06 -1.11 -15.23
C GLN A 169 9.45 -2.51 -15.45
N PHE A 170 8.89 -3.12 -14.42
CA PHE A 170 8.22 -4.42 -14.54
C PHE A 170 6.95 -4.33 -15.38
N VAL A 171 6.09 -3.33 -15.16
CA VAL A 171 4.88 -3.14 -15.98
C VAL A 171 5.23 -2.81 -17.43
N LYS A 172 6.28 -2.03 -17.66
CA LYS A 172 6.80 -1.74 -19.01
C LYS A 172 7.29 -3.02 -19.70
N TRP A 173 7.99 -3.89 -18.98
CA TRP A 173 8.39 -5.21 -19.47
C TRP A 173 7.17 -6.08 -19.79
N LEU A 174 6.19 -6.17 -18.87
CA LEU A 174 4.94 -6.93 -19.06
C LEU A 174 4.15 -6.44 -20.28
N ALA A 175 4.09 -5.13 -20.51
CA ALA A 175 3.41 -4.55 -21.67
C ALA A 175 4.05 -5.00 -23.01
N ARG A 176 5.34 -5.30 -23.01
CA ARG A 176 6.06 -5.81 -24.17
C ARG A 176 5.93 -7.33 -24.32
N GLU A 177 6.08 -8.07 -23.23
CA GLU A 177 6.09 -9.56 -23.26
C GLU A 177 4.69 -10.18 -23.31
N ASN A 178 3.66 -9.45 -22.84
CA ASN A 178 2.29 -9.93 -22.78
C ASN A 178 1.30 -8.80 -23.18
N PRO A 179 1.41 -8.25 -24.42
CA PRO A 179 0.66 -7.08 -24.85
C PRO A 179 -0.87 -7.31 -24.89
N GLN A 180 -1.32 -8.55 -25.13
CA GLN A 180 -2.73 -8.92 -25.19
C GLN A 180 -3.48 -8.75 -23.86
N ALA A 181 -2.75 -8.79 -22.73
CA ALA A 181 -3.30 -8.64 -21.40
C ALA A 181 -3.42 -7.16 -20.93
N GLY A 182 -3.09 -6.20 -21.79
CA GLY A 182 -3.39 -4.80 -21.56
C GLY A 182 -2.56 -4.09 -20.48
N TRP A 183 -1.36 -4.57 -20.17
CA TRP A 183 -0.46 -3.98 -19.15
C TRP A 183 -0.09 -2.52 -19.44
N ASN A 184 0.00 -2.12 -20.73
CA ASN A 184 0.26 -0.74 -21.16
C ASN A 184 -0.81 0.25 -20.65
N TYR A 185 -2.00 -0.23 -20.27
CA TYR A 185 -3.03 0.57 -19.65
C TYR A 185 -2.56 1.24 -18.36
N PHE A 186 -1.66 0.68 -17.61
CA PHE A 186 -1.17 1.20 -16.34
C PHE A 186 0.03 2.14 -16.47
N LEU A 187 0.54 2.36 -17.68
CA LEU A 187 1.59 3.33 -17.96
C LEU A 187 0.99 4.74 -18.19
N THR A 188 1.76 5.77 -17.86
CA THR A 188 1.43 7.16 -18.22
C THR A 188 1.39 7.33 -19.72
N GLY A 189 0.76 8.40 -20.24
CA GLY A 189 0.61 8.63 -21.67
C GLY A 189 1.93 8.81 -22.41
N ASP A 190 2.95 9.32 -21.74
CA ASP A 190 4.33 9.43 -22.23
C ASP A 190 5.16 8.13 -22.03
N GLY A 191 4.57 7.13 -21.36
CA GLY A 191 5.22 5.85 -21.06
C GLY A 191 6.37 5.94 -20.07
N GLN A 192 6.53 7.04 -19.32
CA GLN A 192 7.66 7.26 -18.41
C GLN A 192 7.36 6.98 -16.94
N GLY A 193 6.16 6.46 -16.62
CA GLY A 193 5.78 6.15 -15.26
C GLY A 193 4.53 5.29 -15.16
N LEU A 194 4.13 4.97 -13.93
CA LEU A 194 2.86 4.32 -13.63
C LEU A 194 1.75 5.35 -13.41
N ARG A 195 0.55 4.97 -13.80
CA ARG A 195 -0.68 5.69 -13.49
C ARG A 195 -1.14 5.33 -12.08
N TRP A 196 -0.61 6.00 -11.11
CA TRP A 196 -0.87 5.71 -9.69
C TRP A 196 -2.34 5.79 -9.29
N ASP A 197 -3.16 6.60 -9.98
CA ASP A 197 -4.61 6.64 -9.78
C ASP A 197 -5.33 5.32 -10.18
N ASP A 198 -4.65 4.44 -10.91
CA ASP A 198 -5.13 3.09 -11.26
C ASP A 198 -4.47 1.99 -10.42
N VAL A 199 -3.57 2.34 -9.49
CA VAL A 199 -2.85 1.39 -8.65
C VAL A 199 -3.54 1.22 -7.29
N ILE A 200 -3.74 -0.03 -6.89
CA ILE A 200 -4.10 -0.43 -5.53
C ILE A 200 -2.82 -0.88 -4.83
N MET A 201 -2.40 -0.16 -3.80
CA MET A 201 -1.31 -0.59 -2.94
C MET A 201 -1.81 -1.57 -1.90
N SER A 202 -1.18 -2.72 -1.80
CA SER A 202 -1.60 -3.75 -0.86
C SER A 202 -0.44 -4.48 -0.23
N GLY A 203 -0.64 -5.00 0.95
CA GLY A 203 0.34 -5.80 1.66
C GLY A 203 -0.23 -6.42 2.93
N SER A 204 0.56 -7.29 3.53
CA SER A 204 0.30 -7.81 4.88
C SER A 204 1.43 -7.41 5.82
N SER A 205 1.12 -7.26 7.11
CA SER A 205 2.13 -6.99 8.13
C SER A 205 3.02 -5.78 7.77
N HIS A 206 4.32 -5.99 7.69
CA HIS A 206 5.30 -4.99 7.26
C HIS A 206 4.94 -4.35 5.90
N GLY A 207 4.50 -5.16 4.93
CA GLY A 207 4.10 -4.68 3.61
C GLY A 207 2.85 -3.80 3.62
N SER A 208 1.87 -4.09 4.48
CA SER A 208 0.67 -3.25 4.64
C SER A 208 1.03 -1.86 5.21
N THR A 209 2.00 -1.83 6.12
CA THR A 209 2.50 -0.59 6.72
C THR A 209 3.25 0.25 5.69
N THR A 210 4.08 -0.38 4.83
CA THR A 210 4.76 0.30 3.72
C THR A 210 3.75 0.83 2.70
N ALA A 211 2.72 0.05 2.35
CA ALA A 211 1.65 0.50 1.44
C ALA A 211 0.92 1.74 1.99
N ALA A 212 0.57 1.74 3.29
CA ALA A 212 -0.09 2.86 3.93
C ALA A 212 0.81 4.11 4.03
N ARG A 213 2.09 3.94 4.39
CA ARG A 213 3.06 5.04 4.45
C ARG A 213 3.30 5.65 3.07
N PHE A 214 3.48 4.82 2.06
CA PHE A 214 3.66 5.26 0.67
C PHE A 214 2.46 6.06 0.16
N ALA A 215 1.24 5.61 0.45
CA ALA A 215 0.02 6.26 0.00
C ALA A 215 -0.22 7.64 0.66
N LYS A 216 0.44 7.94 1.78
CA LYS A 216 0.46 9.31 2.32
C LYS A 216 1.31 10.25 1.47
N PHE A 217 2.32 9.73 0.79
CA PHE A 217 3.20 10.51 -0.08
C PHE A 217 2.68 10.54 -1.54
N GLN A 218 2.26 9.39 -2.07
CA GLN A 218 1.81 9.22 -3.45
C GLN A 218 0.31 8.90 -3.47
N LYS A 219 -0.47 9.71 -4.19
CA LYS A 219 -1.89 9.41 -4.44
C LYS A 219 -2.03 8.10 -5.21
N VAL A 220 -2.85 7.19 -4.68
CA VAL A 220 -3.16 5.90 -5.29
C VAL A 220 -4.67 5.67 -5.35
N SER A 221 -5.09 4.66 -6.14
CA SER A 221 -6.50 4.30 -6.24
C SER A 221 -7.08 3.83 -4.92
N ARG A 222 -6.30 3.01 -4.18
CA ARG A 222 -6.74 2.37 -2.94
C ARG A 222 -5.55 1.83 -2.16
N VAL A 223 -5.71 1.69 -0.84
CA VAL A 223 -4.81 0.95 0.04
C VAL A 223 -5.60 -0.21 0.68
N VAL A 224 -5.08 -1.43 0.58
CA VAL A 224 -5.62 -2.60 1.29
C VAL A 224 -4.55 -3.13 2.25
N ALA A 225 -4.78 -2.93 3.54
CA ALA A 225 -3.87 -3.32 4.61
C ALA A 225 -4.38 -4.58 5.33
N LEU A 226 -3.72 -5.71 5.09
CA LEU A 226 -4.00 -6.96 5.78
C LEU A 226 -3.05 -7.10 6.98
N CYS A 227 -3.59 -7.43 8.17
CA CYS A 227 -2.83 -7.45 9.44
C CYS A 227 -1.93 -6.21 9.60
N GLY A 228 -2.53 -5.04 9.49
CA GLY A 228 -1.88 -3.72 9.59
C GLY A 228 -2.80 -2.56 9.22
N PRO A 229 -2.24 -1.36 9.03
CA PRO A 229 -0.82 -0.99 9.22
C PRO A 229 -0.42 -0.92 10.69
N ARG A 230 0.88 -0.98 10.95
CA ARG A 230 1.43 -1.00 12.28
C ARG A 230 2.80 -0.31 12.31
N ASP A 231 2.99 0.77 12.88
CA ASP A 231 4.23 1.38 13.34
C ASP A 231 3.86 2.20 14.57
N HIS A 232 3.78 1.52 15.70
CA HIS A 232 3.41 2.13 16.96
C HIS A 232 4.33 3.33 17.29
N LEU A 233 3.74 4.44 17.73
CA LEU A 233 4.42 5.71 18.04
C LEU A 233 5.08 6.42 16.85
N GLN A 234 4.84 6.02 15.61
CA GLN A 234 5.40 6.71 14.45
C GLN A 234 4.51 7.87 14.01
N SER A 235 5.07 9.06 13.92
CA SER A 235 4.38 10.30 13.56
C SER A 235 3.76 10.29 12.16
N TRP A 236 4.31 9.51 11.24
CA TRP A 236 3.83 9.47 9.86
C TRP A 236 2.34 9.08 9.73
N GLN A 237 1.78 8.37 10.72
CA GLN A 237 0.40 7.87 10.67
C GLN A 237 -0.63 9.02 10.64
N SER A 238 -0.33 10.11 11.33
CA SER A 238 -1.18 11.31 11.40
C SER A 238 -0.87 12.36 10.34
N LEU A 239 0.19 12.20 9.53
CA LEU A 239 0.52 13.15 8.47
C LEU A 239 -0.64 13.30 7.46
N PRO A 240 -0.78 14.47 6.81
CA PRO A 240 -1.65 14.63 5.65
C PRO A 240 -1.40 13.54 4.61
N SER A 241 -2.45 13.12 3.91
CA SER A 241 -2.38 12.02 2.95
C SER A 241 -2.66 12.51 1.53
N ALA A 242 -1.74 12.20 0.59
CA ALA A 242 -1.98 12.40 -0.84
C ALA A 242 -3.13 11.52 -1.34
N THR A 243 -3.27 10.31 -0.78
CA THR A 243 -4.42 9.42 -1.04
C THR A 243 -5.56 9.78 -0.09
N PRO A 244 -6.77 10.10 -0.57
CA PRO A 244 -7.92 10.38 0.29
C PRO A 244 -8.19 9.25 1.31
N GLU A 245 -8.55 9.63 2.54
CA GLU A 245 -8.70 8.71 3.67
C GLU A 245 -9.78 7.63 3.41
N ASN A 246 -10.83 7.94 2.63
CA ASN A 246 -11.88 6.97 2.24
C ASN A 246 -11.37 5.81 1.37
N ARG A 247 -10.14 5.86 0.91
CA ARG A 247 -9.51 4.84 0.06
C ARG A 247 -8.65 3.83 0.83
N TYR A 248 -8.54 3.98 2.17
CA TYR A 248 -7.83 3.02 3.01
C TYR A 248 -8.80 1.98 3.55
N PHE A 249 -8.44 0.70 3.44
CA PHE A 249 -9.20 -0.45 3.92
C PHE A 249 -8.28 -1.35 4.77
N GLY A 250 -8.76 -1.78 5.92
CA GLY A 250 -8.01 -2.64 6.83
C GLY A 250 -8.79 -3.90 7.21
N PHE A 251 -8.06 -5.03 7.32
CA PHE A 251 -8.59 -6.29 7.82
C PHE A 251 -7.58 -6.99 8.72
N SER A 252 -7.99 -7.36 9.94
CA SER A 252 -7.15 -7.99 10.95
C SER A 252 -7.91 -9.03 11.77
N HIS A 253 -7.19 -9.87 12.48
CA HIS A 253 -7.74 -10.81 13.45
C HIS A 253 -7.59 -10.26 14.88
N VAL A 254 -8.60 -10.43 15.74
CA VAL A 254 -8.60 -9.90 17.12
C VAL A 254 -7.51 -10.48 18.02
N LEU A 255 -6.98 -11.67 17.69
CA LEU A 255 -5.84 -12.28 18.41
C LEU A 255 -4.48 -11.98 17.76
N ASP A 256 -4.45 -11.20 16.69
CA ASP A 256 -3.18 -10.70 16.13
C ASP A 256 -2.48 -9.81 17.16
N GLY A 257 -1.19 -10.01 17.36
CA GLY A 257 -0.41 -9.23 18.33
C GLY A 257 -0.45 -7.72 18.10
N GLY A 258 -0.65 -7.29 16.84
CA GLY A 258 -0.86 -5.88 16.51
C GLY A 258 -2.24 -5.36 16.93
N TRP A 259 -3.26 -6.21 16.95
CA TRP A 259 -4.59 -5.85 17.45
C TRP A 259 -4.64 -5.84 18.98
N VAL A 260 -4.12 -6.88 19.62
CA VAL A 260 -4.06 -7.00 21.08
C VAL A 260 -3.28 -5.86 21.72
N GLY A 261 -2.29 -5.33 21.03
CA GLY A 261 -1.54 -4.13 21.44
C GLY A 261 -2.19 -2.80 21.00
N ASP A 262 -3.40 -2.83 20.44
CA ASP A 262 -4.13 -1.66 19.89
C ASP A 262 -3.41 -0.91 18.77
N HIS A 263 -2.38 -1.50 18.20
CA HIS A 263 -1.60 -0.84 17.15
C HIS A 263 -2.41 -0.64 15.87
N TYR A 264 -3.23 -1.62 15.46
CA TYR A 264 -4.05 -1.49 14.26
C TYR A 264 -5.22 -0.53 14.48
N CYS A 265 -5.92 -0.66 15.59
CA CYS A 265 -7.03 0.21 15.95
C CYS A 265 -6.57 1.67 15.96
N ARG A 266 -5.49 1.97 16.68
CA ARG A 266 -4.89 3.29 16.76
C ARG A 266 -4.41 3.79 15.38
N SER A 267 -3.71 2.96 14.62
CA SER A 267 -3.25 3.32 13.28
C SER A 267 -4.41 3.64 12.34
N TRP A 268 -5.50 2.86 12.39
CA TRP A 268 -6.69 3.11 11.58
C TRP A 268 -7.36 4.44 11.94
N GLU A 269 -7.35 4.84 13.22
CA GLU A 269 -7.86 6.15 13.66
C GLU A 269 -6.96 7.29 13.23
N LEU A 270 -5.64 7.17 13.40
CA LEU A 270 -4.66 8.19 12.97
C LEU A 270 -4.66 8.40 11.46
N ILE A 271 -4.94 7.35 10.66
CA ILE A 271 -5.11 7.46 9.21
C ILE A 271 -6.46 8.09 8.82
N GLY A 272 -7.42 8.17 9.77
CA GLY A 272 -8.73 8.75 9.53
C GLY A 272 -9.81 7.77 9.10
N MET A 273 -9.57 6.45 9.16
CA MET A 273 -10.52 5.43 8.69
C MET A 273 -11.82 5.37 9.51
N HIS A 274 -11.83 5.86 10.75
CA HIS A 274 -13.02 5.96 11.60
C HIS A 274 -14.10 6.89 11.02
N LYS A 275 -13.73 7.84 10.16
CA LYS A 275 -14.65 8.72 9.45
C LYS A 275 -15.54 7.98 8.44
N PHE A 276 -15.21 6.71 8.12
CA PHE A 276 -15.87 5.91 7.09
C PHE A 276 -16.45 4.60 7.63
N GLY A 277 -16.80 4.57 8.90
CA GLY A 277 -17.53 3.47 9.53
C GLY A 277 -16.87 2.92 10.80
N PRO A 278 -17.65 2.19 11.61
CA PRO A 278 -17.16 1.52 12.81
C PRO A 278 -16.24 0.35 12.46
N ILE A 279 -15.59 -0.25 13.46
CA ILE A 279 -14.95 -1.56 13.32
C ILE A 279 -16.05 -2.61 13.25
N VAL A 280 -16.01 -3.46 12.21
CA VAL A 280 -17.02 -4.49 11.98
C VAL A 280 -16.37 -5.87 11.98
N ASN A 281 -16.94 -6.79 12.76
CA ASN A 281 -16.57 -8.19 12.77
C ASN A 281 -17.28 -8.92 11.61
N VAL A 282 -16.50 -9.41 10.65
CA VAL A 282 -17.01 -10.05 9.42
C VAL A 282 -17.61 -11.43 9.68
N ASP A 283 -17.32 -12.06 10.81
CA ASP A 283 -17.92 -13.34 11.19
C ASP A 283 -19.35 -13.17 11.72
N LYS A 284 -19.77 -11.92 12.01
CA LYS A 284 -21.09 -11.57 12.56
C LYS A 284 -21.95 -10.73 11.64
N VAL A 285 -21.35 -10.10 10.63
CA VAL A 285 -22.02 -9.18 9.70
C VAL A 285 -21.69 -9.56 8.28
N GLN A 286 -22.69 -9.66 7.42
CA GLN A 286 -22.51 -9.98 6.01
C GLN A 286 -22.08 -8.75 5.18
N ALA A 287 -21.49 -8.99 4.01
CA ALA A 287 -21.18 -7.94 3.04
C ALA A 287 -22.47 -7.14 2.69
N PRO A 288 -22.35 -5.84 2.50
CA PRO A 288 -21.16 -5.00 2.40
C PRO A 288 -20.65 -4.43 3.75
N TYR A 289 -20.80 -5.12 4.86
CA TYR A 289 -20.22 -4.78 6.19
C TYR A 289 -20.52 -3.34 6.65
N GLY A 290 -21.71 -2.82 6.36
CA GLY A 290 -22.04 -1.41 6.63
C GLY A 290 -21.18 -0.39 5.87
N ASN A 291 -20.53 -0.80 4.80
CA ASN A 291 -19.59 0.00 3.98
C ASN A 291 -18.40 0.57 4.75
N THR A 292 -18.03 -0.06 5.89
CA THR A 292 -16.89 0.37 6.71
C THR A 292 -15.55 0.13 6.03
N ARG A 293 -14.52 0.84 6.50
CA ARG A 293 -13.12 0.65 6.10
C ARG A 293 -12.33 -0.24 7.06
N ARG A 294 -12.95 -0.63 8.19
CA ARG A 294 -12.27 -1.27 9.32
C ARG A 294 -12.91 -2.62 9.63
N LEU A 295 -12.29 -3.71 9.16
CA LEU A 295 -12.80 -5.06 9.30
C LEU A 295 -11.94 -5.89 10.26
N ILE A 296 -12.59 -6.68 11.08
CA ILE A 296 -11.94 -7.66 11.94
C ILE A 296 -12.62 -9.02 11.82
N THR A 297 -11.90 -10.07 12.21
CA THR A 297 -12.43 -11.42 12.39
C THR A 297 -12.05 -11.95 13.76
N ASP A 298 -12.91 -12.76 14.36
CA ASP A 298 -12.68 -13.44 15.65
C ASP A 298 -12.80 -14.97 15.55
N PHE A 299 -12.74 -15.53 14.32
CA PHE A 299 -12.85 -16.97 14.18
C PHE A 299 -11.76 -17.71 14.97
N ASP A 300 -12.09 -18.91 15.46
CA ASP A 300 -11.20 -19.68 16.33
C ASP A 300 -9.90 -20.12 15.63
N VAL A 301 -8.79 -19.56 16.06
CA VAL A 301 -7.42 -19.94 15.66
C VAL A 301 -6.70 -20.80 16.71
N LYS A 302 -7.46 -21.31 17.71
CA LYS A 302 -6.92 -22.12 18.83
C LYS A 302 -5.87 -21.37 19.67
N GLY A 303 -6.04 -20.06 19.85
CA GLY A 303 -5.12 -19.22 20.59
C GLY A 303 -3.78 -18.93 19.89
N ASP A 304 -3.58 -19.42 18.67
CA ASP A 304 -2.32 -19.22 17.94
C ASP A 304 -2.29 -17.81 17.30
N ALA A 305 -1.56 -16.89 17.94
CA ALA A 305 -1.37 -15.52 17.47
C ALA A 305 -0.65 -15.43 16.11
N ARG A 306 0.23 -16.39 15.77
CA ARG A 306 0.89 -16.41 14.45
C ARG A 306 -0.08 -16.84 13.36
N ARG A 307 -0.97 -17.77 13.68
CA ARG A 307 -2.08 -18.15 12.79
C ARG A 307 -3.05 -16.98 12.65
N ALA A 308 -3.43 -16.32 13.73
CA ALA A 308 -4.24 -15.10 13.71
C ALA A 308 -3.68 -14.06 12.73
N HIS A 309 -2.38 -13.74 12.86
CA HIS A 309 -1.69 -12.79 12.01
C HIS A 309 -1.77 -13.12 10.51
N SER A 310 -1.64 -14.38 10.14
CA SER A 310 -1.58 -14.79 8.74
C SER A 310 -2.92 -15.24 8.16
N SER A 311 -3.95 -15.45 8.97
CA SER A 311 -5.24 -15.99 8.56
C SER A 311 -6.11 -15.03 7.76
N VAL A 312 -5.85 -13.72 7.85
CA VAL A 312 -6.56 -12.68 7.11
C VAL A 312 -6.09 -12.53 5.66
N VAL A 313 -5.07 -13.29 5.26
CA VAL A 313 -4.54 -13.33 3.90
C VAL A 313 -4.95 -14.66 3.25
N PRO A 314 -5.38 -14.71 1.97
CA PRO A 314 -5.62 -15.96 1.27
C PRO A 314 -4.40 -16.89 1.33
N GLY A 315 -4.64 -18.18 1.60
CA GLY A 315 -3.56 -19.17 1.68
C GLY A 315 -3.87 -20.32 2.64
N SER A 316 -2.86 -21.10 3.01
CA SER A 316 -3.00 -22.30 3.83
C SER A 316 -3.50 -22.04 5.26
N ARG A 317 -3.24 -20.85 5.80
CA ARG A 317 -3.65 -20.46 7.16
C ARG A 317 -5.02 -19.80 7.23
N ALA A 318 -5.55 -19.33 6.09
CA ALA A 318 -6.90 -18.79 6.02
C ALA A 318 -7.93 -19.88 6.28
N LYS A 319 -9.01 -19.52 6.95
CA LYS A 319 -10.09 -20.46 7.26
C LYS A 319 -10.85 -20.87 6.00
N LYS A 320 -11.05 -22.15 5.86
CA LYS A 320 -11.86 -22.74 4.79
C LYS A 320 -13.05 -23.49 5.38
N ASP A 321 -14.13 -23.52 4.64
CA ASP A 321 -15.24 -24.39 4.89
C ASP A 321 -14.78 -25.86 4.77
N ALA A 322 -15.11 -26.68 5.76
CA ALA A 322 -14.63 -28.05 5.83
C ALA A 322 -15.24 -28.96 4.75
N THR A 323 -16.43 -28.62 4.24
CA THR A 323 -17.18 -29.41 3.26
C THR A 323 -16.83 -29.01 1.83
N THR A 324 -16.79 -27.71 1.57
CA THR A 324 -16.61 -27.18 0.21
C THR A 324 -15.16 -26.81 -0.10
N GLY A 325 -14.31 -26.65 0.90
CA GLY A 325 -12.95 -26.14 0.76
C GLY A 325 -12.88 -24.64 0.40
N ALA A 326 -14.01 -23.96 0.31
CA ALA A 326 -14.07 -22.53 0.00
C ALA A 326 -13.53 -21.68 1.15
N TYR A 327 -12.91 -20.56 0.83
CA TYR A 327 -12.47 -19.62 1.86
C TYR A 327 -13.66 -18.92 2.50
N LEU A 328 -13.73 -18.89 3.83
CA LEU A 328 -14.81 -18.20 4.55
C LEU A 328 -14.73 -16.67 4.38
N HIS A 329 -13.55 -16.12 4.13
CA HIS A 329 -13.35 -14.68 3.94
C HIS A 329 -13.27 -14.27 2.46
N GLU A 330 -13.76 -15.09 1.53
CA GLU A 330 -13.76 -14.74 0.09
C GLU A 330 -14.46 -13.40 -0.18
N ASP A 331 -15.62 -13.18 0.44
CA ASP A 331 -16.38 -11.94 0.27
C ASP A 331 -15.70 -10.74 0.94
N VAL A 332 -14.94 -10.97 2.02
CA VAL A 332 -14.14 -9.94 2.67
C VAL A 332 -13.06 -9.43 1.72
N TRP A 333 -12.28 -10.31 1.12
CA TRP A 333 -11.23 -9.91 0.18
C TRP A 333 -11.84 -9.24 -1.06
N ARG A 334 -12.91 -9.80 -1.63
CA ARG A 334 -13.64 -9.17 -2.73
C ARG A 334 -14.07 -7.75 -2.35
N TYR A 335 -14.68 -7.56 -1.19
CA TYR A 335 -15.08 -6.26 -0.67
C TYR A 335 -13.88 -5.30 -0.56
N LEU A 336 -12.81 -5.70 0.09
CA LEU A 336 -11.63 -4.86 0.30
C LEU A 336 -11.05 -4.32 -1.02
N TYR A 337 -11.03 -5.13 -2.06
CA TYR A 337 -10.42 -4.77 -3.33
C TYR A 337 -11.38 -4.12 -4.32
N THR A 338 -12.69 -4.31 -4.19
CA THR A 338 -13.66 -3.89 -5.23
C THR A 338 -14.78 -2.97 -4.76
N GLN A 339 -15.02 -2.81 -3.44
CA GLN A 339 -16.05 -1.90 -2.93
C GLN A 339 -15.83 -0.48 -3.47
N PRO A 340 -16.85 0.21 -4.01
CA PRO A 340 -16.71 1.60 -4.43
C PRO A 340 -16.22 2.49 -3.29
N VAL A 341 -15.19 3.31 -3.56
CA VAL A 341 -14.57 4.16 -2.53
C VAL A 341 -15.48 5.32 -2.08
N ASP A 342 -16.42 5.71 -2.94
CA ASP A 342 -17.39 6.78 -2.65
C ASP A 342 -18.59 6.31 -1.82
N VAL A 343 -18.74 4.99 -1.67
CA VAL A 343 -19.77 4.39 -0.80
C VAL A 343 -19.10 4.04 0.53
N ALA A 344 -19.40 4.81 1.57
CA ALA A 344 -18.79 4.67 2.89
C ALA A 344 -19.81 4.48 4.01
N GLY A 345 -19.40 3.86 5.09
CA GLY A 345 -20.17 3.76 6.32
C GLY A 345 -20.25 5.10 7.04
N LYS A 346 -21.16 5.18 8.04
CA LYS A 346 -21.34 6.38 8.85
C LYS A 346 -20.13 6.60 9.76
N ALA A 347 -19.63 7.83 9.81
CA ALA A 347 -18.53 8.23 10.68
C ALA A 347 -18.83 7.92 12.15
N VAL A 348 -17.80 7.51 12.87
CA VAL A 348 -17.86 7.31 14.32
C VAL A 348 -16.71 8.07 14.98
N PRO A 349 -16.85 8.46 16.28
CA PRO A 349 -15.76 9.08 17.01
C PRO A 349 -14.57 8.12 17.17
N THR A 350 -13.41 8.67 17.49
CA THR A 350 -12.25 7.88 17.94
C THR A 350 -12.57 7.20 19.29
N SER A 351 -11.93 6.08 19.56
CA SER A 351 -12.13 5.29 20.77
C SER A 351 -10.93 5.37 21.70
N ASP A 352 -11.15 5.74 22.94
CA ASP A 352 -10.09 5.69 23.97
C ASP A 352 -9.52 4.29 24.14
N ALA A 353 -10.30 3.24 23.85
CA ALA A 353 -9.81 1.87 23.86
C ALA A 353 -8.68 1.63 22.84
N CYS A 354 -8.67 2.33 21.71
CA CYS A 354 -7.59 2.28 20.71
C CYS A 354 -6.28 2.92 21.18
N ASN A 355 -6.28 3.62 22.31
CA ASN A 355 -5.13 4.36 22.85
C ASN A 355 -4.60 3.80 24.18
N LYS A 356 -5.32 2.85 24.81
CA LYS A 356 -5.01 2.36 26.17
C LYS A 356 -3.71 1.59 26.33
N ASN A 357 -3.22 0.96 25.28
CA ASN A 357 -2.03 0.10 25.33
C ASN A 357 -0.84 0.71 24.59
N GLN A 358 -0.67 2.00 24.66
CA GLN A 358 0.57 2.63 24.19
C GLN A 358 1.72 2.08 25.03
N ARG A 359 2.48 1.16 24.47
CA ARG A 359 3.77 0.82 25.04
C ARG A 359 4.69 2.01 24.84
N GLN A 360 5.05 2.62 25.97
CA GLN A 360 6.09 3.62 26.05
C GLN A 360 7.44 3.03 25.65
#